data_16ff53212b7032e4116c4078eb22dc8f
#
_entry.id   16ff53212b7032e4116c4078eb22dc8f
#
_cell.length_a   1.000
_cell.length_b   1.000
_cell.length_c   1.000
_cell.angle_alpha   90.00
_cell.angle_beta   90.00
_cell.angle_gamma   90.00
#
_symmetry.space_group_name_H-M   'P 1'
#
loop_
_entity.id
_entity.type
_entity.pdbx_description
1 polymer ?
#
loop_
_entity_poly.entity_id
_entity_poly.type
_entity_poly.pdbx_seq_one_letter_code
_entity_poly.pdbx_strand_id
1 'polypeptide(L)'
;MGKMRTILYAEDDQVLLTVYRKHLKQAGYLVVPAHDGLETLKHLSQFEPDLLILDLMMPKFDGEELLEFICKTPRLAKVSVIILSSKGVVDAEHEHLMKRADKYLVKQDCTPALLLAAVEKLFSEQFQDKPASTDVTPDKFASSLLRAGLKRFSLG
;
A
#
# COMPACT_ATOMS: atom_id res chain seq x y z
N MET A 1 22.56 -1.40 12.23
CA MET A 1 21.76 -2.17 11.27
C MET A 1 20.30 -1.73 11.34
N GLY A 2 19.73 -1.39 10.21
CA GLY A 2 18.34 -0.97 10.14
C GLY A 2 17.36 -2.10 10.42
N LYS A 3 16.19 -1.77 10.96
CA LYS A 3 15.08 -2.70 11.11
C LYS A 3 14.69 -3.25 9.74
N MET A 4 14.49 -4.56 9.64
CA MET A 4 13.97 -5.21 8.44
C MET A 4 12.57 -4.68 8.12
N ARG A 5 12.37 -4.21 6.90
CA ARG A 5 11.07 -3.70 6.46
C ARG A 5 10.11 -4.83 6.11
N THR A 6 8.86 -4.69 6.53
CA THR A 6 7.81 -5.67 6.30
C THR A 6 6.88 -5.20 5.19
N ILE A 7 6.69 -6.06 4.20
CA ILE A 7 5.78 -5.86 3.08
C ILE A 7 4.64 -6.86 3.20
N LEU A 8 3.41 -6.36 3.25
CA LEU A 8 2.23 -7.19 3.07
C LEU A 8 1.89 -7.19 1.58
N TYR A 9 1.92 -8.36 0.95
CA TYR A 9 1.67 -8.47 -0.49
C TYR A 9 0.37 -9.25 -0.75
N ALA A 10 -0.64 -8.53 -1.19
CA ALA A 10 -1.99 -9.04 -1.46
C ALA A 10 -2.16 -9.32 -2.95
N GLU A 11 -2.22 -10.59 -3.32
CA GLU A 11 -2.34 -11.07 -4.69
C GLU A 11 -2.98 -12.46 -4.69
N ASP A 12 -4.02 -12.66 -5.49
CA ASP A 12 -4.70 -13.95 -5.61
C ASP A 12 -4.03 -14.91 -6.61
N ASP A 13 -3.27 -14.39 -7.56
CA ASP A 13 -2.49 -15.23 -8.48
C ASP A 13 -1.26 -15.78 -7.79
N GLN A 14 -1.27 -17.10 -7.54
CA GLN A 14 -0.20 -17.78 -6.81
C GLN A 14 1.15 -17.73 -7.53
N VAL A 15 1.15 -17.75 -8.85
CA VAL A 15 2.39 -17.70 -9.64
C VAL A 15 3.02 -16.32 -9.52
N LEU A 16 2.24 -15.28 -9.72
CA LEU A 16 2.71 -13.90 -9.56
C LEU A 16 3.20 -13.64 -8.13
N LEU A 17 2.42 -14.02 -7.14
CA LEU A 17 2.77 -13.86 -5.73
C LEU A 17 4.13 -14.52 -5.42
N THR A 18 4.32 -15.76 -5.88
CA THR A 18 5.56 -16.52 -5.65
C THR A 18 6.76 -15.82 -6.28
N VAL A 19 6.64 -15.41 -7.54
CA VAL A 19 7.74 -14.78 -8.28
C VAL A 19 8.13 -13.43 -7.67
N TYR A 20 7.17 -12.56 -7.47
CA TYR A 20 7.43 -11.22 -6.93
C TYR A 20 7.91 -11.28 -5.47
N ARG A 21 7.31 -12.15 -4.68
CA ARG A 21 7.73 -12.38 -3.29
C ARG A 21 9.19 -12.80 -3.21
N LYS A 22 9.61 -13.73 -4.06
CA LYS A 22 11.00 -14.21 -4.11
C LYS A 22 11.98 -13.06 -4.35
N HIS A 23 11.69 -12.20 -5.33
CA HIS A 23 12.55 -11.05 -5.64
C HIS A 23 12.65 -10.06 -4.47
N LEU A 24 11.53 -9.77 -3.82
CA LEU A 24 11.49 -8.87 -2.66
C LEU A 24 12.24 -9.46 -1.47
N LYS A 25 12.09 -10.75 -1.22
CA LYS A 25 12.81 -11.45 -0.15
C LYS A 25 14.32 -11.45 -0.40
N GLN A 26 14.75 -11.69 -1.62
CA GLN A 26 16.17 -11.64 -2.00
C GLN A 26 16.79 -10.26 -1.80
N ALA A 27 15.98 -9.21 -1.91
CA ALA A 27 16.41 -7.84 -1.64
C ALA A 27 16.46 -7.48 -0.15
N GLY A 28 16.09 -8.39 0.74
CA GLY A 28 16.19 -8.21 2.19
C GLY A 28 14.89 -7.80 2.89
N TYR A 29 13.75 -7.84 2.23
CA TYR A 29 12.46 -7.53 2.83
C TYR A 29 11.80 -8.77 3.44
N LEU A 30 11.10 -8.57 4.54
CA LEU A 30 10.16 -9.57 5.06
C LEU A 30 8.85 -9.42 4.31
N VAL A 31 8.43 -10.46 3.60
CA VAL A 31 7.19 -10.42 2.79
C VAL A 31 6.15 -11.37 3.37
N VAL A 32 5.03 -10.80 3.78
CA VAL A 32 3.86 -11.55 4.27
C VAL A 32 2.85 -11.61 3.12
N PRO A 33 2.53 -12.81 2.62
CA PRO A 33 1.57 -12.95 1.55
C PRO A 33 0.13 -12.90 2.07
N ALA A 34 -0.78 -12.37 1.26
CA ALA A 34 -2.21 -12.48 1.45
C ALA A 34 -2.84 -12.89 0.11
N HIS A 35 -3.71 -13.88 0.12
CA HIS A 35 -4.25 -14.50 -1.08
C HIS A 35 -5.60 -13.94 -1.52
N ASP A 36 -6.23 -13.20 -0.63
CA ASP A 36 -7.51 -12.53 -0.88
C ASP A 36 -7.67 -11.30 0.02
N GLY A 37 -8.74 -10.57 -0.21
CA GLY A 37 -9.00 -9.33 0.54
C GLY A 37 -9.28 -9.54 2.03
N LEU A 38 -9.93 -10.65 2.40
CA LEU A 38 -10.19 -10.96 3.82
C LEU A 38 -8.90 -11.28 4.57
N GLU A 39 -8.01 -12.04 3.96
CA GLU A 39 -6.71 -12.34 4.54
C GLU A 39 -5.88 -11.08 4.71
N THR A 40 -5.92 -10.18 3.72
CA THR A 40 -5.27 -8.88 3.78
C THR A 40 -5.81 -8.05 4.96
N LEU A 41 -7.13 -7.97 5.08
CA LEU A 41 -7.78 -7.26 6.18
C LEU A 41 -7.40 -7.85 7.54
N LYS A 42 -7.36 -9.18 7.64
CA LYS A 42 -6.96 -9.88 8.85
C LYS A 42 -5.53 -9.50 9.27
N HIS A 43 -4.59 -9.51 8.32
CA HIS A 43 -3.22 -9.09 8.58
C HIS A 43 -3.14 -7.63 9.03
N LEU A 44 -3.84 -6.73 8.35
CA LEU A 44 -3.88 -5.30 8.71
C LEU A 44 -4.50 -5.05 10.09
N SER A 45 -5.34 -5.96 10.57
CA SER A 45 -5.90 -5.91 11.92
C SER A 45 -4.92 -6.38 13.00
N GLN A 46 -3.92 -7.14 12.62
CA GLN A 46 -2.96 -7.77 13.54
C GLN A 46 -1.63 -7.03 13.62
N PHE A 47 -1.17 -6.40 12.53
CA PHE A 47 0.10 -5.68 12.51
C PHE A 47 0.07 -4.54 11.49
N GLU A 48 1.08 -3.68 11.58
CA GLU A 48 1.28 -2.55 10.67
C GLU A 48 2.47 -2.84 9.75
N PRO A 49 2.24 -3.22 8.47
CA PRO A 49 3.34 -3.35 7.53
C PRO A 49 3.94 -1.98 7.21
N ASP A 50 5.19 -1.97 6.76
CA ASP A 50 5.80 -0.75 6.23
C ASP A 50 5.22 -0.39 4.86
N LEU A 51 4.84 -1.42 4.09
CA LEU A 51 4.28 -1.29 2.75
C LEU A 51 3.19 -2.35 2.53
N LEU A 52 2.10 -1.93 1.92
CA LEU A 52 1.10 -2.82 1.34
C LEU A 52 1.21 -2.77 -0.19
N ILE A 53 1.43 -3.91 -0.82
CA ILE A 53 1.25 -4.09 -2.26
C ILE A 53 -0.10 -4.74 -2.47
N LEU A 54 -0.99 -4.07 -3.16
CA LEU A 54 -2.40 -4.45 -3.25
C LEU A 54 -2.86 -4.61 -4.69
N ASP A 55 -3.35 -5.79 -5.03
CA ASP A 55 -4.16 -6.00 -6.23
C ASP A 55 -5.61 -5.61 -5.93
N LEU A 56 -6.17 -4.72 -6.76
CA LEU A 56 -7.56 -4.28 -6.60
C LEU A 56 -8.57 -5.37 -6.99
N MET A 57 -8.17 -6.31 -7.82
CA MET A 57 -9.05 -7.33 -8.41
C MET A 57 -8.88 -8.67 -7.70
N MET A 58 -9.17 -8.73 -6.41
CA MET A 58 -9.12 -9.96 -5.64
C MET A 58 -10.51 -10.44 -5.23
N PRO A 59 -10.72 -11.76 -5.05
CA PRO A 59 -11.97 -12.29 -4.52
C PRO A 59 -12.15 -11.96 -3.03
N LYS A 60 -13.36 -12.15 -2.55
CA LYS A 60 -13.85 -12.11 -1.17
C LYS A 60 -13.94 -10.73 -0.52
N PHE A 61 -13.05 -9.81 -0.84
CA PHE A 61 -13.11 -8.45 -0.32
C PHE A 61 -12.51 -7.51 -1.34
N ASP A 62 -13.24 -6.46 -1.67
CA ASP A 62 -12.84 -5.51 -2.70
C ASP A 62 -11.62 -4.72 -2.26
N GLY A 63 -10.66 -4.55 -3.17
CA GLY A 63 -9.46 -3.73 -2.93
C GLY A 63 -9.78 -2.27 -2.62
N GLU A 64 -10.87 -1.75 -3.16
CA GLU A 64 -11.34 -0.40 -2.86
C GLU A 64 -11.85 -0.28 -1.41
N GLU A 65 -12.60 -1.28 -0.94
CA GLU A 65 -13.05 -1.34 0.45
C GLU A 65 -11.86 -1.47 1.41
N LEU A 66 -10.80 -2.18 1.01
CA LEU A 66 -9.55 -2.24 1.76
C LEU A 66 -8.89 -0.86 1.86
N LEU A 67 -8.82 -0.12 0.75
CA LEU A 67 -8.28 1.24 0.76
C LEU A 67 -9.08 2.17 1.66
N GLU A 68 -10.41 2.08 1.62
CA GLU A 68 -11.27 2.82 2.55
C GLU A 68 -10.99 2.45 4.01
N PHE A 69 -10.86 1.18 4.30
CA PHE A 69 -10.52 0.70 5.63
C PHE A 69 -9.20 1.30 6.11
N ILE A 70 -8.18 1.31 5.26
CA ILE A 70 -6.88 1.90 5.56
C ILE A 70 -7.01 3.41 5.83
N CYS A 71 -7.76 4.12 4.98
CA CYS A 71 -8.00 5.56 5.16
C CYS A 71 -8.71 5.88 6.48
N LYS A 72 -9.64 5.03 6.89
CA LYS A 72 -10.44 5.21 8.12
C LYS A 72 -9.73 4.73 9.39
N THR A 73 -8.58 4.10 9.25
CA THR A 73 -7.86 3.50 10.39
C THR A 73 -6.60 4.32 10.68
N PRO A 74 -6.61 5.21 11.70
CA PRO A 74 -5.48 6.09 11.99
C PRO A 74 -4.16 5.35 12.21
N ARG A 75 -4.23 4.18 12.79
CA ARG A 75 -3.09 3.30 13.02
C ARG A 75 -2.36 2.95 11.72
N LEU A 76 -3.07 2.88 10.59
CA LEU A 76 -2.53 2.50 9.28
C LEU A 76 -2.12 3.71 8.42
N ALA A 77 -2.18 4.91 8.96
CA ALA A 77 -1.89 6.13 8.21
C ALA A 77 -0.48 6.20 7.63
N LYS A 78 0.49 5.55 8.28
CA LYS A 78 1.90 5.53 7.85
C LYS A 78 2.25 4.39 6.90
N VAL A 79 1.32 3.48 6.67
CA VAL A 79 1.53 2.36 5.74
C VAL A 79 1.59 2.92 4.32
N SER A 80 2.70 2.69 3.63
CA SER A 80 2.80 3.00 2.20
C SER A 80 1.98 2.01 1.40
N VAL A 81 1.38 2.45 0.30
CA VAL A 81 0.54 1.60 -0.55
C VAL A 81 1.01 1.68 -2.00
N ILE A 82 1.33 0.53 -2.57
CA ILE A 82 1.50 0.36 -4.00
C ILE A 82 0.32 -0.45 -4.51
N ILE A 83 -0.40 0.09 -5.48
CA ILE A 83 -1.44 -0.66 -6.18
C ILE A 83 -0.81 -1.30 -7.40
N LEU A 84 -1.00 -2.61 -7.53
CA LEU A 84 -0.57 -3.40 -8.68
C LEU A 84 -1.82 -4.06 -9.28
N SER A 85 -2.31 -3.53 -10.38
CA SER A 85 -3.58 -3.96 -10.97
C SER A 85 -3.49 -4.20 -12.46
N SER A 86 -4.33 -5.10 -12.96
CA SER A 86 -4.47 -5.35 -14.40
C SER A 86 -5.23 -4.24 -15.14
N LYS A 87 -5.91 -3.36 -14.42
CA LYS A 87 -6.61 -2.23 -15.04
C LYS A 87 -5.65 -1.06 -15.26
N GLY A 88 -5.51 -0.65 -16.53
CA GLY A 88 -4.64 0.46 -16.92
C GLY A 88 -5.24 1.85 -16.70
N VAL A 89 -6.54 1.96 -16.46
CA VAL A 89 -7.23 3.25 -16.30
C VAL A 89 -8.07 3.21 -15.03
N VAL A 90 -7.93 4.23 -14.25
CA VAL A 90 -8.76 4.46 -13.07
C VAL A 90 -9.97 5.28 -13.50
N ASP A 91 -11.14 4.75 -13.29
CA ASP A 91 -12.38 5.49 -13.51
C ASP A 91 -12.43 6.69 -12.56
N ALA A 92 -13.10 7.76 -12.99
CA ALA A 92 -13.24 8.98 -12.20
C ALA A 92 -13.85 8.71 -10.79
N GLU A 93 -14.68 7.68 -10.68
CA GLU A 93 -15.27 7.26 -9.40
C GLU A 93 -14.23 6.76 -8.41
N HIS A 94 -13.13 6.20 -8.90
CA HIS A 94 -12.09 5.59 -8.07
C HIS A 94 -10.87 6.48 -7.88
N GLU A 95 -10.84 7.64 -8.53
CA GLU A 95 -9.70 8.56 -8.45
C GLU A 95 -9.38 8.95 -7.01
N HIS A 96 -10.39 9.13 -6.18
CA HIS A 96 -10.19 9.51 -4.77
C HIS A 96 -9.48 8.40 -3.96
N LEU A 97 -9.75 7.14 -4.28
CA LEU A 97 -9.07 6.00 -3.62
C LEU A 97 -7.63 5.87 -4.09
N MET A 98 -7.40 6.16 -5.38
CA MET A 98 -6.05 6.10 -5.95
C MET A 98 -5.11 7.13 -5.35
N LYS A 99 -5.64 8.24 -4.85
CA LYS A 99 -4.85 9.26 -4.15
C LYS A 99 -4.27 8.77 -2.82
N ARG A 100 -4.85 7.73 -2.23
CA ARG A 100 -4.28 7.09 -1.03
C ARG A 100 -3.04 6.25 -1.37
N ALA A 101 -2.97 5.72 -2.57
CA ALA A 101 -1.81 4.97 -3.02
C ALA A 101 -0.62 5.89 -3.28
N ASP A 102 0.54 5.48 -2.82
CA ASP A 102 1.79 6.19 -3.09
C ASP A 102 2.28 5.90 -4.51
N LYS A 103 1.92 4.76 -5.05
CA LYS A 103 2.25 4.37 -6.42
C LYS A 103 1.17 3.46 -7.00
N TYR A 104 0.92 3.63 -8.30
CA TYR A 104 0.06 2.76 -9.09
C TYR A 104 0.87 2.13 -10.22
N LEU A 105 0.85 0.81 -10.30
CA LEU A 105 1.54 0.04 -11.34
C LEU A 105 0.55 -0.85 -12.07
N VAL A 106 0.70 -0.93 -13.38
CA VAL A 106 -0.09 -1.82 -14.23
C VAL A 106 0.63 -3.16 -14.34
N LYS A 107 -0.03 -4.26 -14.00
CA LYS A 107 0.57 -5.60 -13.99
C LYS A 107 1.25 -5.98 -15.31
N GLN A 108 0.63 -5.64 -16.44
CA GLN A 108 1.15 -5.96 -17.76
C GLN A 108 2.51 -5.32 -18.06
N ASP A 109 2.78 -4.15 -17.48
CA ASP A 109 3.99 -3.38 -17.67
C ASP A 109 4.99 -3.55 -16.53
N CYS A 110 4.63 -4.30 -15.51
CA CYS A 110 5.43 -4.47 -14.31
C CYS A 110 6.20 -5.79 -14.31
N THR A 111 7.51 -5.69 -14.24
CA THR A 111 8.39 -6.84 -13.98
C THR A 111 8.74 -6.90 -12.49
N PRO A 112 9.23 -8.04 -11.97
CA PRO A 112 9.73 -8.09 -10.59
C PRO A 112 10.80 -7.05 -10.28
N ALA A 113 11.68 -6.76 -11.24
CA ALA A 113 12.71 -5.73 -11.10
C ALA A 113 12.12 -4.32 -11.02
N LEU A 114 11.09 -4.02 -11.81
CA LEU A 114 10.38 -2.73 -11.75
C LEU A 114 9.63 -2.54 -10.44
N LEU A 115 8.98 -3.59 -9.95
CA LEU A 115 8.32 -3.55 -8.64
C LEU A 115 9.33 -3.31 -7.53
N LEU A 116 10.44 -4.02 -7.53
CA LEU A 116 11.51 -3.84 -6.56
C LEU A 116 12.06 -2.40 -6.58
N ALA A 117 12.30 -1.85 -7.78
CA ALA A 117 12.75 -0.46 -7.93
C ALA A 117 11.75 0.54 -7.35
N ALA A 118 10.45 0.32 -7.56
CA ALA A 118 9.41 1.16 -6.99
C ALA A 118 9.37 1.08 -5.46
N VAL A 119 9.52 -0.10 -4.90
CA VAL A 119 9.60 -0.33 -3.45
C VAL A 119 10.80 0.39 -2.85
N GLU A 120 11.97 0.21 -3.42
CA GLU A 120 13.21 0.85 -2.95
C GLU A 120 13.13 2.37 -3.02
N LYS A 121 12.56 2.91 -4.09
CA LYS A 121 12.34 4.35 -4.24
C LYS A 121 11.42 4.91 -3.15
N LEU A 122 10.29 4.25 -2.88
CA LEU A 122 9.38 4.66 -1.81
C LEU A 122 10.07 4.68 -0.45
N PHE A 123 10.80 3.65 -0.13
CA PHE A 123 11.48 3.56 1.14
C PHE A 123 12.62 4.58 1.27
N SER A 124 13.33 4.90 0.20
CA SER A 124 14.37 5.94 0.23
C SER A 124 13.77 7.34 0.38
N GLU A 125 12.66 7.63 -0.26
CA GLU A 125 11.94 8.91 -0.11
C GLU A 125 11.46 9.14 1.32
N GLN A 126 11.01 8.09 2.02
CA GLN A 126 10.59 8.17 3.42
C GLN A 126 11.73 8.58 4.36
N PHE A 127 12.97 8.24 4.04
CA PHE A 127 14.13 8.68 4.81
C PHE A 127 14.44 10.17 4.63
N GLN A 128 14.12 10.73 3.47
CA GLN A 128 14.36 12.13 3.15
C GLN A 128 13.29 13.07 3.73
N ASP A 129 12.05 12.57 3.83
CA ASP A 129 10.91 13.33 4.34
C ASP A 129 10.72 13.27 5.85
N LYS A 130 11.65 12.66 6.59
CA LYS A 130 11.66 12.77 8.04
C LYS A 130 12.51 13.96 8.46
N PRO A 131 11.92 15.13 8.67
CA PRO A 131 12.55 16.09 9.57
C PRO A 131 12.68 15.39 10.93
N ALA A 132 13.77 15.62 11.61
CA ALA A 132 14.05 15.05 12.93
C ALA A 132 13.07 15.53 14.02
N SER A 133 11.93 16.09 13.66
CA SER A 133 10.90 16.57 14.57
C SER A 133 9.70 15.65 14.54
N THR A 134 9.41 15.14 15.67
CA THR A 134 8.29 14.26 16.02
C THR A 134 6.91 14.93 15.97
N ASP A 135 6.81 16.11 15.37
CA ASP A 135 5.54 16.81 15.23
C ASP A 135 4.78 16.35 13.98
N VAL A 136 4.23 15.16 14.04
CA VAL A 136 3.10 14.82 13.21
C VAL A 136 1.87 15.46 13.85
N THR A 137 1.66 16.73 13.56
CA THR A 137 0.41 17.36 13.97
C THR A 137 -0.74 16.71 13.20
N PRO A 138 -1.89 16.50 13.84
CA PRO A 138 -3.09 16.00 13.16
C PRO A 138 -3.47 16.80 11.91
N ASP A 139 -3.06 18.06 11.84
CA ASP A 139 -3.31 18.96 10.72
C ASP A 139 -2.62 18.56 9.42
N LYS A 140 -1.41 18.01 9.48
CA LYS A 140 -0.73 17.56 8.25
C LYS A 140 -1.40 16.34 7.63
N PHE A 141 -1.93 15.48 8.47
CA PHE A 141 -2.68 14.31 8.01
C PHE A 141 -4.02 14.72 7.42
N ALA A 142 -4.75 15.61 8.09
CA ALA A 142 -6.01 16.16 7.60
C ALA A 142 -5.80 16.95 6.30
N SER A 143 -4.70 17.72 6.17
CA SER A 143 -4.34 18.44 4.94
C SER A 143 -4.00 17.49 3.80
N SER A 144 -3.34 16.39 4.08
CA SER A 144 -3.04 15.34 3.10
C SER A 144 -4.32 14.66 2.62
N LEU A 145 -5.24 14.34 3.51
CA LEU A 145 -6.56 13.79 3.18
C LEU A 145 -7.42 14.78 2.40
N LEU A 146 -7.38 16.06 2.76
CA LEU A 146 -8.10 17.11 2.05
C LEU A 146 -7.53 17.35 0.65
N ARG A 147 -6.20 17.32 0.48
CA ARG A 147 -5.56 17.37 -0.84
C ARG A 147 -5.90 16.16 -1.69
N ALA A 148 -6.12 15.02 -1.07
CA ALA A 148 -6.54 13.79 -1.72
C ALA A 148 -8.03 13.81 -2.10
N GLY A 149 -8.78 14.88 -1.82
CA GLY A 149 -10.21 14.96 -2.11
C GLY A 149 -11.07 14.04 -1.25
N LEU A 150 -10.51 13.44 -0.21
CA LEU A 150 -11.23 12.64 0.77
C LEU A 150 -11.97 13.57 1.74
N LYS A 151 -12.92 14.31 1.21
CA LYS A 151 -13.79 15.16 1.99
C LYS A 151 -14.77 14.27 2.75
N ARG A 152 -14.60 14.10 4.01
CA ARG A 152 -15.48 13.40 4.95
C ARG A 152 -15.05 12.01 5.35
N PHE A 153 -14.01 11.93 6.10
CA PHE A 153 -14.06 10.99 7.19
C PHE A 153 -14.44 11.81 8.42
N SER A 154 -15.74 11.87 8.73
CA SER A 154 -16.15 12.37 10.01
C SER A 154 -15.63 11.35 11.03
N LEU A 155 -14.62 11.74 11.74
CA LEU A 155 -14.23 11.12 12.98
C LEU A 155 -15.31 11.45 14.00
N GLY A 156 -16.45 10.76 13.87
CA GLY A 156 -17.46 10.79 14.92
C GLY A 156 -17.13 9.74 15.96
#